data_dcf7770054dbfa032f57fce5c47e47ac
#
_entry.id   dcf7770054dbfa032f57fce5c47e47ac
#
_cell.length_a   1.000
_cell.length_b   1.000
_cell.length_c   1.000
_cell.angle_alpha   90.00
_cell.angle_beta   90.00
_cell.angle_gamma   90.00
#
_symmetry.space_group_name_H-M   'P 1'
#
loop_
_entity.id
_entity.type
_entity.pdbx_description
1 polymer ?
#
loop_
_entity_poly.entity_id
_entity_poly.type
_entity_poly.pdbx_seq_one_letter_code
_entity_poly.pdbx_strand_id
1 'polypeptide(L)'
;MFLDALGAFEDMPSWEDAADSLFNAGLTVNPSALHGAMAGLLGAGFSPHTEHHFSATVAALEKALAIDLTGDLVDFVSRLSLATLSAIQDADYTFQPLLPEDDGSLEERLLSISEWSRGFLSGFTQGITLREAAGEPIPTMTAEALKDMAAIAQVDTEE
;
A
#
# COMPACT_ATOMS: atom_id res chain seq x y z
N MET A 1 23.84 -3.36 -3.18
CA MET A 1 22.98 -2.78 -2.12
C MET A 1 21.85 -3.73 -1.82
N PHE A 2 21.30 -3.64 -0.65
CA PHE A 2 20.25 -4.55 -0.17
C PHE A 2 19.07 -4.67 -1.15
N LEU A 3 18.52 -3.55 -1.60
CA LEU A 3 17.37 -3.57 -2.51
C LEU A 3 17.74 -4.02 -3.93
N ASP A 4 18.98 -3.76 -4.35
CA ASP A 4 19.45 -4.19 -5.66
C ASP A 4 19.60 -5.71 -5.74
N ALA A 5 19.98 -6.35 -4.62
CA ALA A 5 20.15 -7.80 -4.56
C ALA A 5 18.83 -8.55 -4.66
N LEU A 6 17.71 -7.91 -4.28
CA LEU A 6 16.39 -8.51 -4.36
C LEU A 6 15.77 -8.39 -5.76
N GLY A 7 16.25 -7.46 -6.57
CA GLY A 7 15.62 -7.11 -7.83
C GLY A 7 14.29 -6.41 -7.63
N ALA A 8 13.98 -5.43 -8.45
CA ALA A 8 12.67 -4.77 -8.44
C ALA A 8 11.72 -5.55 -9.35
N PHE A 9 10.42 -5.43 -9.13
CA PHE A 9 9.43 -5.83 -10.11
C PHE A 9 9.58 -4.90 -11.32
N GLU A 10 9.67 -5.45 -12.53
CA GLU A 10 9.60 -4.63 -13.74
C GLU A 10 8.21 -4.03 -13.85
N ASP A 11 7.20 -4.83 -13.50
CA ASP A 11 5.81 -4.44 -13.45
C ASP A 11 5.22 -4.78 -12.08
N MET A 12 4.10 -4.17 -11.75
CA MET A 12 3.36 -4.53 -10.54
C MET A 12 2.89 -5.97 -10.62
N PRO A 13 2.93 -6.74 -9.52
CA PRO A 13 2.34 -8.08 -9.51
C PRO A 13 0.83 -7.97 -9.73
N SER A 14 0.22 -9.03 -10.26
CA SER A 14 -1.23 -9.10 -10.34
C SER A 14 -1.83 -9.26 -8.94
N TRP A 15 -3.11 -8.90 -8.82
CA TRP A 15 -3.82 -9.08 -7.55
C TRP A 15 -3.80 -10.56 -7.11
N GLU A 16 -3.98 -11.47 -8.06
CA GLU A 16 -3.99 -12.91 -7.77
C GLU A 16 -2.63 -13.42 -7.31
N ASP A 17 -1.55 -13.00 -7.96
CA ASP A 17 -0.20 -13.38 -7.56
C ASP A 17 0.13 -12.84 -6.17
N ALA A 18 -0.29 -11.62 -5.87
CA ALA A 18 -0.12 -11.04 -4.54
C ALA A 18 -0.94 -11.82 -3.49
N ALA A 19 -2.18 -12.19 -3.83
CA ALA A 19 -3.02 -12.98 -2.94
C ALA A 19 -2.39 -14.33 -2.61
N ASP A 20 -1.83 -15.00 -3.63
CA ASP A 20 -1.15 -16.29 -3.44
C ASP A 20 0.07 -16.14 -2.52
N SER A 21 0.87 -15.11 -2.72
CA SER A 21 2.05 -14.85 -1.88
C SER A 21 1.66 -14.63 -0.42
N LEU A 22 0.62 -13.87 -0.18
CA LEU A 22 0.13 -13.59 1.16
C LEU A 22 -0.47 -14.85 1.81
N PHE A 23 -1.28 -15.58 1.05
CA PHE A 23 -1.90 -16.81 1.53
C PHE A 23 -0.84 -17.87 1.89
N ASN A 24 0.17 -18.05 1.05
CA ASN A 24 1.23 -19.02 1.28
C ASN A 24 2.06 -18.68 2.53
N ALA A 25 2.07 -17.42 2.93
CA ALA A 25 2.74 -16.97 4.15
C ALA A 25 1.80 -17.00 5.38
N GLY A 26 0.57 -17.50 5.22
CA GLY A 26 -0.38 -17.63 6.32
C GLY A 26 -1.18 -16.37 6.61
N LEU A 27 -1.20 -15.40 5.71
CA LEU A 27 -1.95 -14.16 5.90
C LEU A 27 -3.23 -14.15 5.07
N THR A 28 -4.27 -13.53 5.64
CA THR A 28 -5.57 -13.37 4.98
C THR A 28 -5.83 -11.93 4.54
N VAL A 29 -4.81 -11.07 4.63
CA VAL A 29 -4.98 -9.67 4.23
C VAL A 29 -5.26 -9.56 2.73
N ASN A 30 -6.18 -8.66 2.37
CA ASN A 30 -6.53 -8.41 0.98
C ASN A 30 -5.35 -7.70 0.28
N PRO A 31 -4.91 -8.16 -0.91
CA PRO A 31 -3.82 -7.49 -1.64
C PRO A 31 -4.08 -6.01 -1.90
N SER A 32 -5.34 -5.62 -2.14
CA SER A 32 -5.70 -4.21 -2.34
C SER A 32 -5.46 -3.40 -1.07
N ALA A 33 -5.76 -3.95 0.10
CA ALA A 33 -5.48 -3.29 1.38
C ALA A 33 -3.98 -3.08 1.58
N LEU A 34 -3.17 -4.09 1.26
CA LEU A 34 -1.72 -3.98 1.36
C LEU A 34 -1.17 -2.89 0.43
N HIS A 35 -1.59 -2.92 -0.84
CA HIS A 35 -1.14 -1.92 -1.81
C HIS A 35 -1.61 -0.51 -1.42
N GLY A 36 -2.86 -0.39 -0.96
CA GLY A 36 -3.38 0.88 -0.47
C GLY A 36 -2.55 1.43 0.68
N ALA A 37 -2.24 0.60 1.67
CA ALA A 37 -1.41 1.00 2.81
C ALA A 37 -0.01 1.44 2.36
N MET A 38 0.57 0.71 1.42
CA MET A 38 1.87 1.05 0.83
C MET A 38 1.80 2.41 0.13
N ALA A 39 0.79 2.60 -0.72
CA ALA A 39 0.61 3.85 -1.45
C ALA A 39 0.37 5.03 -0.50
N GLY A 40 -0.41 4.81 0.55
CA GLY A 40 -0.67 5.84 1.56
C GLY A 40 0.59 6.25 2.30
N LEU A 41 1.39 5.30 2.73
CA LEU A 41 2.63 5.55 3.43
C LEU A 41 3.64 6.30 2.56
N LEU A 42 3.82 5.84 1.32
CA LEU A 42 4.71 6.50 0.36
C LEU A 42 4.19 7.88 -0.03
N GLY A 43 2.86 8.01 -0.21
CA GLY A 43 2.21 9.28 -0.52
C GLY A 43 2.37 10.32 0.59
N ALA A 44 2.52 9.88 1.84
CA ALA A 44 2.81 10.76 2.96
C ALA A 44 4.27 11.22 2.99
N GLY A 45 5.10 10.72 2.08
CA GLY A 45 6.50 11.13 1.95
C GLY A 45 7.51 10.17 2.54
N PHE A 46 7.07 8.98 2.96
CA PHE A 46 7.97 7.96 3.47
C PHE A 46 8.67 7.26 2.31
N SER A 47 9.97 7.14 2.35
CA SER A 47 10.74 6.54 1.26
C SER A 47 11.60 5.37 1.75
N PRO A 48 11.53 4.21 1.09
CA PRO A 48 12.29 3.02 1.46
C PRO A 48 13.71 2.98 0.85
N HIS A 49 14.34 4.14 0.63
CA HIS A 49 15.64 4.20 -0.04
C HIS A 49 16.80 3.64 0.76
N THR A 50 16.69 3.61 2.09
CA THR A 50 17.74 3.05 2.94
C THR A 50 17.19 1.86 3.72
N GLU A 51 18.11 0.99 4.19
CA GLU A 51 17.70 -0.15 5.00
C GLU A 51 16.96 0.28 6.27
N HIS A 52 17.40 1.38 6.88
CA HIS A 52 16.73 1.93 8.06
C HIS A 52 15.30 2.37 7.73
N HIS A 53 15.11 3.09 6.63
CA HIS A 53 13.78 3.53 6.20
C HIS A 53 12.91 2.37 5.79
N PHE A 54 13.50 1.33 5.19
CA PHE A 54 12.75 0.14 4.84
C PHE A 54 12.21 -0.59 6.07
N SER A 55 13.02 -0.73 7.12
CA SER A 55 12.57 -1.33 8.37
C SER A 55 11.41 -0.54 8.99
N ALA A 56 11.49 0.79 8.94
CA ALA A 56 10.42 1.66 9.41
C ALA A 56 9.16 1.51 8.55
N THR A 57 9.32 1.34 7.23
CA THR A 57 8.21 1.09 6.31
C THR A 57 7.50 -0.21 6.66
N VAL A 58 8.24 -1.29 6.88
CA VAL A 58 7.67 -2.58 7.27
C VAL A 58 6.91 -2.44 8.59
N ALA A 59 7.50 -1.81 9.60
CA ALA A 59 6.85 -1.61 10.90
C ALA A 59 5.57 -0.79 10.78
N ALA A 60 5.57 0.25 9.94
CA ALA A 60 4.40 1.07 9.72
C ALA A 60 3.27 0.29 9.02
N LEU A 61 3.63 -0.56 8.04
CA LEU A 61 2.65 -1.42 7.36
C LEU A 61 2.06 -2.45 8.32
N GLU A 62 2.88 -3.07 9.15
CA GLU A 62 2.39 -4.02 10.16
C GLU A 62 1.38 -3.37 11.09
N LYS A 63 1.68 -2.13 11.51
CA LYS A 63 0.78 -1.39 12.37
C LYS A 63 -0.50 -0.97 11.67
N ALA A 64 -0.39 -0.49 10.42
CA ALA A 64 -1.54 -0.03 9.64
C ALA A 64 -2.53 -1.16 9.35
N LEU A 65 -2.03 -2.37 9.10
CA LEU A 65 -2.83 -3.52 8.69
C LEU A 65 -3.05 -4.55 9.82
N ALA A 66 -2.41 -4.35 10.97
CA ALA A 66 -2.46 -5.26 12.12
C ALA A 66 -2.02 -6.70 11.74
N ILE A 67 -0.92 -6.81 11.01
CA ILE A 67 -0.36 -8.09 10.55
C ILE A 67 1.13 -8.15 10.88
N ASP A 68 1.69 -9.37 10.78
CA ASP A 68 3.13 -9.59 10.91
C ASP A 68 3.73 -9.87 9.52
N LEU A 69 4.73 -9.10 9.14
CA LEU A 69 5.43 -9.26 7.87
C LEU A 69 6.82 -9.82 8.15
N THR A 70 6.99 -11.12 7.94
CA THR A 70 8.25 -11.82 8.25
C THR A 70 8.66 -12.73 7.09
N GLY A 71 9.93 -13.14 7.08
CA GLY A 71 10.44 -14.12 6.13
C GLY A 71 10.35 -13.65 4.69
N ASP A 72 9.79 -14.50 3.84
CA ASP A 72 9.68 -14.22 2.39
C ASP A 72 8.81 -13.02 2.08
N LEU A 73 7.91 -12.64 2.98
CA LEU A 73 7.06 -11.45 2.80
C LEU A 73 7.86 -10.17 2.84
N VAL A 74 8.97 -10.11 3.55
CA VAL A 74 9.83 -8.93 3.58
C VAL A 74 10.35 -8.64 2.17
N ASP A 75 10.78 -9.68 1.44
CA ASP A 75 11.25 -9.54 0.06
C ASP A 75 10.11 -9.08 -0.86
N PHE A 76 8.93 -9.67 -0.70
CA PHE A 76 7.75 -9.29 -1.48
C PHE A 76 7.40 -7.83 -1.24
N VAL A 77 7.33 -7.40 0.03
CA VAL A 77 7.02 -6.02 0.40
C VAL A 77 8.08 -5.05 -0.13
N SER A 78 9.35 -5.44 -0.08
CA SER A 78 10.45 -4.63 -0.61
C SER A 78 10.26 -4.35 -2.10
N ARG A 79 10.00 -5.38 -2.89
CA ARG A 79 9.78 -5.22 -4.34
C ARG A 79 8.50 -4.45 -4.63
N LEU A 80 7.44 -4.71 -3.88
CA LEU A 80 6.18 -3.98 -4.02
C LEU A 80 6.36 -2.50 -3.72
N SER A 81 7.13 -2.15 -2.68
CA SER A 81 7.36 -0.75 -2.32
C SER A 81 8.12 -0.01 -3.42
N LEU A 82 9.11 -0.65 -4.03
CA LEU A 82 9.88 -0.04 -5.12
C LEU A 82 9.02 0.16 -6.37
N ALA A 83 8.21 -0.84 -6.74
CA ALA A 83 7.31 -0.74 -7.88
C ALA A 83 6.26 0.36 -7.66
N THR A 84 5.71 0.44 -6.45
CA THR A 84 4.71 1.44 -6.10
C THR A 84 5.31 2.85 -6.12
N LEU A 85 6.48 3.02 -5.53
CA LEU A 85 7.17 4.32 -5.54
C LEU A 85 7.50 4.76 -6.96
N SER A 86 8.00 3.85 -7.78
CA SER A 86 8.30 4.13 -9.19
C SER A 86 7.06 4.60 -9.94
N ALA A 87 5.92 3.94 -9.72
CA ALA A 87 4.66 4.32 -10.37
C ALA A 87 4.16 5.69 -9.89
N ILE A 88 4.29 5.98 -8.60
CA ILE A 88 3.89 7.29 -8.05
C ILE A 88 4.73 8.41 -8.64
N GLN A 89 6.02 8.17 -8.85
CA GLN A 89 6.96 9.17 -9.35
C GLN A 89 6.97 9.28 -10.88
N ASP A 90 6.24 8.42 -11.57
CA ASP A 90 6.24 8.42 -13.04
C ASP A 90 5.52 9.64 -13.58
N ALA A 91 6.21 10.39 -14.46
CA ALA A 91 5.67 11.59 -15.10
C ALA A 91 4.49 11.28 -16.03
N ASP A 92 4.36 10.03 -16.48
CA ASP A 92 3.26 9.59 -17.37
C ASP A 92 2.04 9.11 -16.60
N TYR A 93 2.02 9.28 -15.28
CA TYR A 93 0.89 8.95 -14.42
C TYR A 93 0.44 7.50 -14.55
N THR A 94 1.39 6.57 -14.51
CA THR A 94 1.10 5.14 -14.66
C THR A 94 0.60 4.47 -13.38
N PHE A 95 0.54 5.21 -12.26
CA PHE A 95 0.07 4.64 -11.01
C PHE A 95 -1.38 4.18 -11.13
N GLN A 96 -1.63 2.95 -10.68
CA GLN A 96 -2.98 2.39 -10.60
C GLN A 96 -3.11 1.60 -9.30
N PRO A 97 -4.28 1.64 -8.64
CA PRO A 97 -4.54 0.77 -7.49
C PRO A 97 -4.45 -0.70 -7.91
N LEU A 98 -3.92 -1.53 -7.03
CA LEU A 98 -3.88 -2.98 -7.25
C LEU A 98 -5.26 -3.56 -6.96
N LEU A 99 -5.98 -3.93 -8.00
CA LEU A 99 -7.35 -4.42 -7.92
C LEU A 99 -7.47 -5.75 -8.68
N PRO A 100 -8.50 -6.57 -8.35
CA PRO A 100 -8.77 -7.79 -9.12
C PRO A 100 -9.05 -7.47 -10.59
N GLU A 101 -8.88 -8.49 -11.44
CA GLU A 101 -9.17 -8.38 -12.87
C GLU A 101 -10.63 -8.00 -13.12
N ASP A 102 -10.89 -7.38 -14.28
CA ASP A 102 -12.23 -6.89 -14.65
C ASP A 102 -13.26 -8.00 -14.80
N ASP A 103 -12.84 -9.25 -14.99
CA ASP A 103 -13.72 -10.41 -15.09
C ASP A 103 -14.17 -10.95 -13.74
N GLY A 104 -13.66 -10.40 -12.63
CA GLY A 104 -14.11 -10.74 -11.29
C GLY A 104 -15.54 -10.28 -11.02
N SER A 105 -16.15 -10.80 -9.95
CA SER A 105 -17.50 -10.38 -9.56
C SER A 105 -17.52 -8.91 -9.16
N LEU A 106 -18.66 -8.26 -9.35
CA LEU A 106 -18.83 -6.85 -8.95
C LEU A 106 -18.61 -6.69 -7.44
N GLU A 107 -19.11 -7.62 -6.63
CA GLU A 107 -18.93 -7.59 -5.17
C GLU A 107 -17.46 -7.61 -4.79
N GLU A 108 -16.68 -8.52 -5.39
CA GLU A 108 -15.24 -8.65 -5.13
C GLU A 108 -14.51 -7.37 -5.53
N ARG A 109 -14.86 -6.80 -6.67
CA ARG A 109 -14.23 -5.58 -7.17
C ARG A 109 -14.55 -4.38 -6.28
N LEU A 110 -15.80 -4.24 -5.84
CA LEU A 110 -16.20 -3.17 -4.92
C LEU A 110 -15.54 -3.33 -3.56
N LEU A 111 -15.51 -4.56 -3.04
CA LEU A 111 -14.82 -4.82 -1.78
C LEU A 111 -13.35 -4.44 -1.87
N SER A 112 -12.69 -4.78 -2.97
CA SER A 112 -11.27 -4.48 -3.14
C SER A 112 -10.99 -2.98 -3.24
N ILE A 113 -11.88 -2.21 -3.89
CA ILE A 113 -11.77 -0.74 -3.92
C ILE A 113 -11.89 -0.18 -2.50
N SER A 114 -12.86 -0.65 -1.74
CA SER A 114 -13.06 -0.25 -0.35
C SER A 114 -11.84 -0.61 0.51
N GLU A 115 -11.33 -1.82 0.34
CA GLU A 115 -10.14 -2.28 1.08
C GLU A 115 -8.90 -1.46 0.72
N TRP A 116 -8.72 -1.15 -0.56
CA TRP A 116 -7.61 -0.31 -0.99
C TRP A 116 -7.68 1.07 -0.32
N SER A 117 -8.87 1.66 -0.32
CA SER A 117 -9.08 2.99 0.27
C SER A 117 -8.85 2.99 1.78
N ARG A 118 -9.33 1.96 2.48
CA ARG A 118 -9.07 1.79 3.92
C ARG A 118 -7.59 1.62 4.20
N GLY A 119 -6.93 0.78 3.41
CA GLY A 119 -5.49 0.58 3.51
C GLY A 119 -4.74 1.88 3.32
N PHE A 120 -5.11 2.64 2.27
CA PHE A 120 -4.49 3.94 2.01
C PHE A 120 -4.63 4.87 3.21
N LEU A 121 -5.83 5.00 3.76
CA LEU A 121 -6.06 5.86 4.93
C LEU A 121 -5.21 5.44 6.12
N SER A 122 -5.14 4.14 6.40
CA SER A 122 -4.34 3.62 7.50
C SER A 122 -2.84 3.87 7.29
N GLY A 123 -2.34 3.59 6.08
CA GLY A 123 -0.93 3.82 5.75
C GLY A 123 -0.57 5.29 5.77
N PHE A 124 -1.43 6.13 5.21
CA PHE A 124 -1.22 7.57 5.19
C PHE A 124 -1.20 8.14 6.60
N THR A 125 -2.09 7.66 7.49
CA THR A 125 -2.14 8.08 8.90
C THR A 125 -0.83 7.74 9.60
N GLN A 126 -0.26 6.55 9.36
CA GLN A 126 1.03 6.19 9.92
C GLN A 126 2.13 7.12 9.39
N GLY A 127 2.11 7.42 8.10
CA GLY A 127 3.07 8.34 7.49
C GLY A 127 2.97 9.75 8.05
N ILE A 128 1.76 10.26 8.24
CA ILE A 128 1.51 11.57 8.86
C ILE A 128 2.07 11.62 10.29
N THR A 129 1.80 10.57 11.06
CA THR A 129 2.29 10.49 12.44
C THR A 129 3.82 10.60 12.48
N LEU A 130 4.50 9.92 11.56
CA LEU A 130 5.94 9.97 11.45
C LEU A 130 6.44 11.35 11.01
N ARG A 131 5.72 12.01 10.10
CA ARG A 131 6.06 13.37 9.67
C ARG A 131 5.86 14.39 10.77
N GLU A 132 4.78 14.29 11.51
CA GLU A 132 4.52 15.18 12.65
C GLU A 132 5.61 15.03 13.73
N ALA A 133 6.04 13.79 13.99
CA ALA A 133 7.14 13.51 14.90
C ALA A 133 8.44 14.14 14.42
N ALA A 134 8.63 14.28 13.09
CA ALA A 134 9.78 14.93 12.48
C ALA A 134 9.60 16.46 12.33
N GLY A 135 8.44 17.01 12.71
CA GLY A 135 8.15 18.43 12.62
C GLY A 135 7.76 18.93 11.23
N GLU A 136 7.36 18.04 10.33
CA GLU A 136 6.98 18.40 8.96
C GLU A 136 5.48 18.68 8.86
N PRO A 137 5.07 19.82 8.27
CA PRO A 137 3.65 20.17 8.15
C PRO A 137 2.93 19.35 7.06
N ILE A 138 1.60 19.24 7.20
CA ILE A 138 0.74 18.54 6.24
C ILE A 138 -0.01 19.60 5.43
N PRO A 139 -0.03 19.51 4.08
CA PRO A 139 -0.78 20.44 3.24
C PRO A 139 -2.28 20.39 3.50
N THR A 140 -2.94 21.53 3.45
CA THR A 140 -4.39 21.64 3.68
C THR A 140 -5.21 20.83 2.67
N MET A 141 -4.79 20.79 1.40
CA MET A 141 -5.47 20.03 0.35
C MET A 141 -5.56 18.54 0.66
N THR A 142 -4.62 18.04 1.46
CA THR A 142 -4.58 16.63 1.84
C THR A 142 -5.79 16.24 2.67
N ALA A 143 -6.27 17.14 3.55
CA ALA A 143 -7.44 16.85 4.40
C ALA A 143 -8.70 16.59 3.58
N GLU A 144 -8.90 17.33 2.49
CA GLU A 144 -10.05 17.15 1.60
C GLU A 144 -9.97 15.82 0.85
N ALA A 145 -8.79 15.48 0.34
CA ALA A 145 -8.57 14.21 -0.35
C ALA A 145 -8.84 13.03 0.60
N LEU A 146 -8.39 13.12 1.85
CA LEU A 146 -8.65 12.07 2.84
C LEU A 146 -10.14 11.89 3.14
N LYS A 147 -10.89 12.96 3.13
CA LYS A 147 -12.34 12.92 3.32
C LYS A 147 -13.02 12.12 2.21
N ASP A 148 -12.62 12.37 0.96
CA ASP A 148 -13.14 11.65 -0.19
C ASP A 148 -12.76 10.17 -0.15
N MET A 149 -11.53 9.86 0.24
CA MET A 149 -11.07 8.48 0.41
C MET A 149 -11.87 7.76 1.51
N ALA A 150 -12.17 8.45 2.61
CA ALA A 150 -12.97 7.88 3.70
C ALA A 150 -14.37 7.51 3.22
N ALA A 151 -14.96 8.33 2.35
CA ALA A 151 -16.28 8.03 1.78
C ALA A 151 -16.24 6.77 0.92
N ILE A 152 -15.20 6.59 0.09
CA ILE A 152 -15.02 5.40 -0.74
C ILE A 152 -14.81 4.16 0.14
N ALA A 153 -14.07 4.30 1.24
CA ALA A 153 -13.78 3.19 2.16
C ALA A 153 -15.03 2.67 2.86
N GLN A 154 -16.13 3.42 2.85
CA GLN A 154 -17.38 3.04 3.49
C GLN A 154 -18.40 2.43 2.51
N VAL A 155 -17.99 2.20 1.25
CA VAL A 155 -18.89 1.60 0.27
C VAL A 155 -19.33 0.22 0.74
N ASP A 156 -20.65 0.00 0.73
CA ASP A 156 -21.25 -1.26 1.13
C ASP A 156 -21.49 -2.12 -0.12
N THR A 157 -21.01 -3.35 -0.07
CA THR A 157 -21.13 -4.28 -1.19
C THR A 157 -22.45 -5.06 -1.18
N GLU A 158 -23.23 -4.93 -0.11
CA GLU A 158 -24.50 -5.67 0.03
C GLU A 158 -25.70 -4.93 -0.60
N GLU A 159 -25.50 -3.70 -1.00
CA GLU A 159 -26.56 -2.91 -1.64
C GLU A 159 -26.57 -3.05 -3.16
#